data_9ba1f19ec1219f8aef6765950f59b80d
#
_entry.id   9ba1f19ec1219f8aef6765950f59b80d
#
_cell.length_a   1.000
_cell.length_b   1.000
_cell.length_c   1.000
_cell.angle_alpha   90.00
_cell.angle_beta   90.00
_cell.angle_gamma   90.00
#
_symmetry.space_group_name_H-M   'P 1'
#
loop_
_entity.id
_entity.type
_entity.pdbx_description
1 polymer ?
#
loop_
_entity_poly.entity_id
_entity_poly.type
_entity_poly.pdbx_seq_one_letter_code
_entity_poly.pdbx_strand_id
1 'polypeptide(L)'
;MLLVVAVILWYGLKVWFKWFFAGDNRHQFSLIGGLLFLIPTLALTSVRVNFSKFLYPKKSPTTLFTSASIWLVILIAGYLPIQAYCTAPEIFSPAADILAKSLCWIVIGAVLFWVIGQLFSIQGRLNVAGYLFGFLAVLFTVYAFLLPMNVGTIDAFQIADTAPLYQFRNLAVDFAVFSVVGALFVFLVRSGRSKWLQNFFVLCIVAAIGNGTFSLWQSQNKWRDMSHTESVDLPDFNDRLFGFSKTKPNTVVVMLDAFTGTHMRQIVEEFPDIKDAYRGFTWYSDTLATGGNTITSIASMLCGLRCTPEALNAEKPENLLAEKINRHYAEFVNTLGNDVEASIYERNWLEPQRFKQHAKVDALTIRSLGDSYLNRFIEANNLEVGKGSSDSFLLAVSFFNATPWSMKNLIYRDGRWISDFMRDKSSTLLLRALRDWALFEQLPDISNVNAEKSTFKFIDSEMTHRPWMMELGKCRLQKDVKQHVRDDGLNENHMATEVCALRSLSKWFGWMREQGIYDNTRIILASDHGQPDSPEAKSRLLGVDDGVAAAFFLMKDFNADYPFKESKELTSNKNIGEIIAGRPAREDIHRRTFFKGAPKMDDFNGQLFIIDGPILDKQSWKEH
;
A
#
# COMPACT_ATOMS: atom_id res chain seq x y z
N MET A 1 -43.39 -1.93 -4.94
CA MET A 1 -42.40 -0.93 -4.58
C MET A 1 -42.09 -0.90 -3.10
N LEU A 2 -43.12 -0.69 -2.23
CA LEU A 2 -42.95 -0.89 -0.77
C LEU A 2 -42.33 -2.27 -0.45
N LEU A 3 -42.67 -3.31 -1.22
CA LEU A 3 -42.11 -4.65 -1.09
C LEU A 3 -40.62 -4.72 -1.46
N VAL A 4 -40.18 -4.02 -2.50
CA VAL A 4 -38.77 -3.99 -2.93
C VAL A 4 -37.92 -3.17 -1.96
N VAL A 5 -38.42 -2.02 -1.50
CA VAL A 5 -37.77 -1.22 -0.45
C VAL A 5 -37.78 -1.98 0.88
N ALA A 6 -38.88 -2.67 1.21
CA ALA A 6 -38.96 -3.54 2.37
C ALA A 6 -38.03 -4.76 2.27
N VAL A 7 -37.85 -5.34 1.10
CA VAL A 7 -36.90 -6.44 0.85
C VAL A 7 -35.45 -5.95 0.93
N ILE A 8 -35.13 -4.79 0.40
CA ILE A 8 -33.80 -4.18 0.50
C ILE A 8 -33.51 -3.79 1.96
N LEU A 9 -34.48 -3.18 2.64
CA LEU A 9 -34.40 -2.85 4.07
C LEU A 9 -34.35 -4.11 4.93
N TRP A 10 -35.14 -5.14 4.61
CA TRP A 10 -35.15 -6.41 5.33
C TRP A 10 -33.87 -7.23 5.10
N TYR A 11 -33.33 -7.23 3.89
CA TYR A 11 -32.05 -7.88 3.58
C TYR A 11 -30.90 -7.10 4.23
N GLY A 12 -30.92 -5.78 4.18
CA GLY A 12 -30.01 -4.91 4.91
C GLY A 12 -30.09 -5.12 6.43
N LEU A 13 -31.31 -5.17 6.99
CA LEU A 13 -31.55 -5.50 8.40
C LEU A 13 -31.13 -6.93 8.74
N LYS A 14 -31.33 -7.93 7.87
CA LYS A 14 -30.96 -9.32 8.11
C LYS A 14 -29.44 -9.55 8.08
N VAL A 15 -28.75 -8.91 7.15
CA VAL A 15 -27.28 -8.85 7.11
C VAL A 15 -26.78 -8.14 8.37
N TRP A 16 -27.45 -7.08 8.76
CA TRP A 16 -27.16 -6.27 9.92
C TRP A 16 -27.41 -6.99 11.25
N PHE A 17 -28.55 -7.71 11.43
CA PHE A 17 -28.85 -8.52 12.61
C PHE A 17 -27.84 -9.67 12.78
N LYS A 18 -27.47 -10.35 11.69
CA LYS A 18 -26.46 -11.41 11.71
C LYS A 18 -25.08 -10.90 12.17
N TRP A 19 -24.81 -9.64 11.93
CA TRP A 19 -23.60 -8.93 12.31
C TRP A 19 -23.61 -8.46 13.78
N PHE A 20 -24.76 -7.99 14.24
CA PHE A 20 -24.96 -7.48 15.58
C PHE A 20 -24.75 -8.54 16.68
N PHE A 21 -25.15 -9.78 16.41
CA PHE A 21 -25.01 -10.88 17.35
C PHE A 21 -23.67 -11.62 17.27
N ALA A 22 -22.75 -11.22 16.40
CA ALA A 22 -21.41 -11.82 16.30
C ALA A 22 -20.39 -11.31 17.35
N GLY A 23 -20.79 -10.45 18.28
CA GLY A 23 -20.09 -10.19 19.54
C GLY A 23 -18.85 -9.27 19.48
N ASP A 24 -18.58 -8.60 18.37
CA ASP A 24 -17.43 -7.67 18.27
C ASP A 24 -17.86 -6.20 18.54
N ASN A 25 -17.38 -5.63 19.66
CA ASN A 25 -17.71 -4.26 20.08
C ASN A 25 -17.33 -3.17 19.06
N ARG A 26 -16.41 -3.43 18.13
CA ARG A 26 -16.01 -2.52 17.06
C ARG A 26 -17.17 -2.17 16.12
N HIS A 27 -18.18 -3.01 16.04
CA HIS A 27 -19.35 -2.82 15.17
C HIS A 27 -20.47 -1.98 15.80
N GLN A 28 -20.49 -1.80 17.10
CA GLN A 28 -21.53 -0.99 17.79
C GLN A 28 -21.46 0.50 17.40
N PHE A 29 -20.25 1.03 17.15
CA PHE A 29 -20.08 2.43 16.73
C PHE A 29 -20.60 2.71 15.31
N SER A 30 -20.43 1.76 14.40
CA SER A 30 -20.98 1.85 13.04
C SER A 30 -22.50 1.88 13.01
N LEU A 31 -23.08 1.23 13.96
CA LEU A 31 -24.52 1.07 14.12
C LEU A 31 -25.19 2.38 14.51
N ILE A 32 -24.62 3.05 15.51
CA ILE A 32 -25.09 4.36 15.98
C ILE A 32 -24.94 5.38 14.85
N GLY A 33 -23.82 5.36 14.10
CA GLY A 33 -23.62 6.19 12.92
C GLY A 33 -24.66 5.94 11.82
N GLY A 34 -24.92 4.67 11.51
CA GLY A 34 -25.96 4.27 10.56
C GLY A 34 -27.38 4.67 11.00
N LEU A 35 -27.69 4.54 12.29
CA LEU A 35 -28.97 5.00 12.85
C LEU A 35 -29.09 6.53 12.84
N LEU A 36 -28.02 7.25 13.20
CA LEU A 36 -27.99 8.72 13.10
C LEU A 36 -28.14 9.22 11.65
N PHE A 37 -27.73 8.41 10.68
CA PHE A 37 -27.96 8.70 9.25
C PHE A 37 -29.39 8.35 8.80
N LEU A 38 -29.91 7.19 9.24
CA LEU A 38 -31.26 6.72 8.90
C LEU A 38 -32.39 7.49 9.61
N ILE A 39 -32.19 7.91 10.86
CA ILE A 39 -33.22 8.61 11.63
C ILE A 39 -33.61 9.96 11.01
N PRO A 40 -32.66 10.86 10.63
CA PRO A 40 -33.02 12.08 9.90
C PRO A 40 -33.63 11.79 8.54
N THR A 41 -33.14 10.76 7.83
CA THR A 41 -33.65 10.36 6.52
C THR A 41 -35.07 9.78 6.61
N LEU A 42 -35.35 8.94 7.61
CA LEU A 42 -36.67 8.40 7.90
C LEU A 42 -37.61 9.46 8.53
N ALA A 43 -37.09 10.34 9.37
CA ALA A 43 -37.85 11.47 9.90
C ALA A 43 -38.27 12.44 8.79
N LEU A 44 -37.39 12.72 7.83
CA LEU A 44 -37.71 13.49 6.63
C LEU A 44 -38.74 12.79 5.72
N THR A 45 -38.82 11.44 5.78
CA THR A 45 -39.76 10.66 4.94
C THR A 45 -41.06 10.29 5.68
N SER A 46 -41.06 10.16 7.02
CA SER A 46 -42.19 9.67 7.81
C SER A 46 -43.02 10.77 8.50
N VAL A 47 -42.48 11.97 8.66
CA VAL A 47 -43.22 13.07 9.25
C VAL A 47 -44.30 13.57 8.30
N ARG A 48 -45.52 13.03 8.44
CA ARG A 48 -46.78 13.59 7.88
C ARG A 48 -47.17 14.93 8.55
N VAL A 49 -46.19 15.66 9.09
CA VAL A 49 -46.44 17.01 9.60
C VAL A 49 -46.48 17.92 8.39
N ASN A 50 -47.55 18.65 8.18
CA ASN A 50 -47.80 19.78 7.29
C ASN A 50 -46.60 20.38 6.51
N PHE A 51 -45.67 19.54 6.08
CA PHE A 51 -44.52 19.85 5.26
C PHE A 51 -44.92 20.31 3.86
N SER A 52 -46.20 20.06 3.44
CA SER A 52 -46.71 20.51 2.14
C SER A 52 -46.68 22.03 2.01
N LYS A 53 -46.94 22.79 3.08
CA LYS A 53 -46.78 24.26 3.08
C LYS A 53 -45.31 24.71 3.21
N PHE A 54 -44.47 23.81 3.65
CA PHE A 54 -43.06 24.09 3.99
C PHE A 54 -42.09 23.85 2.81
N LEU A 55 -42.46 22.99 1.85
CA LEU A 55 -41.60 22.49 0.76
C LEU A 55 -42.07 22.87 -0.65
N TYR A 56 -43.09 23.72 -0.80
CA TYR A 56 -43.54 24.18 -2.14
C TYR A 56 -43.09 25.61 -2.47
N PRO A 57 -41.81 25.83 -2.87
CA PRO A 57 -41.52 26.97 -3.72
C PRO A 57 -41.99 26.66 -5.14
N LYS A 58 -42.62 27.63 -5.77
CA LYS A 58 -43.37 27.56 -7.03
C LYS A 58 -42.59 27.15 -8.30
N LYS A 59 -41.30 26.77 -8.27
CA LYS A 59 -40.51 26.37 -9.45
C LYS A 59 -39.38 25.37 -9.11
N SER A 60 -39.48 24.23 -9.80
CA SER A 60 -38.43 23.30 -10.30
C SER A 60 -37.53 22.53 -9.32
N PRO A 61 -38.05 21.50 -8.67
CA PRO A 61 -37.25 20.52 -7.97
C PRO A 61 -36.67 19.42 -8.87
N THR A 62 -37.23 19.24 -10.05
CA THR A 62 -36.75 18.25 -11.04
C THR A 62 -35.31 18.53 -11.47
N THR A 63 -34.96 19.79 -11.69
CA THR A 63 -33.61 20.19 -12.08
C THR A 63 -32.60 20.02 -10.97
N LEU A 64 -32.99 20.19 -9.68
CA LEU A 64 -32.12 19.95 -8.55
C LEU A 64 -31.82 18.44 -8.39
N PHE A 65 -32.86 17.58 -8.55
CA PHE A 65 -32.67 16.14 -8.55
C PHE A 65 -31.67 15.71 -9.64
N THR A 66 -31.90 16.20 -10.88
CA THR A 66 -31.07 15.84 -12.03
C THR A 66 -29.60 16.28 -11.82
N SER A 67 -29.38 17.56 -11.46
CA SER A 67 -28.02 18.08 -11.28
C SER A 67 -27.27 17.40 -10.12
N ALA A 68 -27.95 17.14 -9.00
CA ALA A 68 -27.39 16.44 -7.85
C ALA A 68 -27.05 14.98 -8.18
N SER A 69 -27.95 14.28 -8.90
CA SER A 69 -27.73 12.89 -9.32
C SER A 69 -26.56 12.76 -10.29
N ILE A 70 -26.47 13.65 -11.28
CA ILE A 70 -25.33 13.67 -12.22
C ILE A 70 -24.03 13.92 -11.47
N TRP A 71 -24.03 14.89 -10.54
CA TRP A 71 -22.84 15.17 -9.75
C TRP A 71 -22.43 13.98 -8.88
N LEU A 72 -23.35 13.33 -8.16
CA LEU A 72 -23.06 12.16 -7.34
C LEU A 72 -22.46 11.02 -8.17
N VAL A 73 -23.02 10.76 -9.35
CA VAL A 73 -22.49 9.73 -10.26
C VAL A 73 -21.09 10.09 -10.74
N ILE A 74 -20.87 11.33 -11.19
CA ILE A 74 -19.56 11.78 -11.65
C ILE A 74 -18.54 11.76 -10.50
N LEU A 75 -18.93 12.20 -9.31
CA LEU A 75 -18.05 12.19 -8.14
C LEU A 75 -17.56 10.77 -7.81
N ILE A 76 -18.50 9.83 -7.65
CA ILE A 76 -18.21 8.49 -7.11
C ILE A 76 -17.71 7.52 -8.19
N ALA A 77 -18.29 7.56 -9.37
CA ALA A 77 -18.00 6.61 -10.44
C ALA A 77 -17.02 7.15 -11.50
N GLY A 78 -16.74 8.44 -11.51
CA GLY A 78 -15.84 9.09 -12.45
C GLY A 78 -14.62 9.72 -11.78
N TYR A 79 -14.82 10.82 -11.06
CA TYR A 79 -13.75 11.67 -10.57
C TYR A 79 -12.88 11.00 -9.50
N LEU A 80 -13.47 10.51 -8.40
CA LEU A 80 -12.71 9.90 -7.31
C LEU A 80 -11.97 8.62 -7.73
N PRO A 81 -12.53 7.71 -8.54
CA PRO A 81 -11.79 6.58 -9.08
C PRO A 81 -10.57 7.01 -9.92
N ILE A 82 -10.72 8.03 -10.76
CA ILE A 82 -9.62 8.56 -11.57
C ILE A 82 -8.53 9.16 -10.68
N GLN A 83 -8.89 9.93 -9.65
CA GLN A 83 -7.90 10.48 -8.72
C GLN A 83 -7.16 9.35 -7.96
N ALA A 84 -7.88 8.34 -7.48
CA ALA A 84 -7.26 7.18 -6.82
C ALA A 84 -6.33 6.40 -7.77
N TYR A 85 -6.73 6.21 -9.02
CA TYR A 85 -5.89 5.61 -10.06
C TYR A 85 -4.58 6.41 -10.26
N CYS A 86 -4.68 7.74 -10.38
CA CYS A 86 -3.51 8.59 -10.64
C CYS A 86 -2.48 8.62 -9.50
N THR A 87 -2.85 8.18 -8.29
CA THR A 87 -1.88 8.07 -7.17
C THR A 87 -0.94 6.88 -7.29
N ALA A 88 -1.42 5.74 -7.85
CA ALA A 88 -0.66 4.51 -7.99
C ALA A 88 -1.11 3.75 -9.27
N PRO A 89 -0.84 4.32 -10.47
CA PRO A 89 -1.33 3.76 -11.73
C PRO A 89 -0.77 2.37 -12.04
N GLU A 90 0.40 2.03 -11.49
CA GLU A 90 1.09 0.75 -11.65
C GLU A 90 0.34 -0.45 -11.04
N ILE A 91 -0.60 -0.20 -10.12
CA ILE A 91 -1.37 -1.27 -9.44
C ILE A 91 -2.60 -1.70 -10.25
N PHE A 92 -3.02 -0.88 -11.23
CA PHE A 92 -4.29 -1.02 -11.93
C PHE A 92 -4.10 -1.29 -13.42
N SER A 93 -5.21 -1.59 -14.10
CA SER A 93 -5.23 -1.70 -15.56
C SER A 93 -4.82 -0.38 -16.24
N PRO A 94 -4.38 -0.40 -17.51
CA PRO A 94 -4.05 0.82 -18.25
C PRO A 94 -5.14 1.88 -18.21
N ALA A 95 -4.77 3.16 -18.30
CA ALA A 95 -5.70 4.30 -18.17
C ALA A 95 -6.94 4.20 -19.10
N ALA A 96 -6.78 3.65 -20.31
CA ALA A 96 -7.88 3.44 -21.24
C ALA A 96 -8.96 2.49 -20.70
N ASP A 97 -8.52 1.40 -20.04
CA ASP A 97 -9.43 0.41 -19.44
C ASP A 97 -10.13 0.99 -18.22
N ILE A 98 -9.40 1.76 -17.39
CA ILE A 98 -9.99 2.48 -16.24
C ILE A 98 -11.04 3.48 -16.71
N LEU A 99 -10.76 4.24 -17.76
CA LEU A 99 -11.75 5.15 -18.35
C LEU A 99 -12.98 4.41 -18.86
N ALA A 100 -12.80 3.30 -19.57
CA ALA A 100 -13.90 2.49 -20.07
C ALA A 100 -14.77 1.96 -18.92
N LYS A 101 -14.14 1.45 -17.85
CA LYS A 101 -14.84 0.98 -16.64
C LYS A 101 -15.55 2.11 -15.90
N SER A 102 -14.91 3.27 -15.74
CA SER A 102 -15.55 4.46 -15.15
C SER A 102 -16.76 4.90 -15.94
N LEU A 103 -16.68 4.90 -17.27
CA LEU A 103 -17.85 5.18 -18.13
C LEU A 103 -18.97 4.16 -17.93
N CYS A 104 -18.66 2.87 -17.83
CA CYS A 104 -19.66 1.85 -17.51
C CYS A 104 -20.31 2.11 -16.14
N TRP A 105 -19.55 2.43 -15.10
CA TRP A 105 -20.07 2.76 -13.78
C TRP A 105 -20.93 4.03 -13.80
N ILE A 106 -20.53 5.04 -14.57
CA ILE A 106 -21.33 6.27 -14.78
C ILE A 106 -22.67 5.94 -15.44
N VAL A 107 -22.67 5.10 -16.48
CA VAL A 107 -23.90 4.68 -17.16
C VAL A 107 -24.82 3.91 -16.21
N ILE A 108 -24.28 2.94 -15.46
CA ILE A 108 -25.03 2.17 -14.45
C ILE A 108 -25.62 3.12 -13.40
N GLY A 109 -24.82 4.03 -12.86
CA GLY A 109 -25.27 5.04 -11.90
C GLY A 109 -26.36 5.96 -12.46
N ALA A 110 -26.19 6.42 -13.70
CA ALA A 110 -27.19 7.27 -14.38
C ALA A 110 -28.52 6.53 -14.57
N VAL A 111 -28.49 5.26 -15.02
CA VAL A 111 -29.69 4.43 -15.15
C VAL A 111 -30.36 4.21 -13.78
N LEU A 112 -29.57 3.92 -12.72
CA LEU A 112 -30.10 3.76 -11.37
C LEU A 112 -30.82 5.02 -10.90
N PHE A 113 -30.19 6.19 -11.02
CA PHE A 113 -30.82 7.46 -10.63
C PHE A 113 -32.03 7.80 -11.52
N TRP A 114 -31.99 7.46 -12.80
CA TRP A 114 -33.16 7.62 -13.67
C TRP A 114 -34.33 6.75 -13.18
N VAL A 115 -34.11 5.48 -12.87
CA VAL A 115 -35.14 4.58 -12.30
C VAL A 115 -35.68 5.16 -10.99
N ILE A 116 -34.80 5.58 -10.07
CA ILE A 116 -35.18 6.23 -8.80
C ILE A 116 -36.07 7.46 -9.09
N GLY A 117 -35.67 8.32 -10.03
CA GLY A 117 -36.42 9.49 -10.45
C GLY A 117 -37.82 9.15 -10.96
N GLN A 118 -37.95 8.10 -11.80
CA GLN A 118 -39.27 7.62 -12.28
C GLN A 118 -40.14 7.13 -11.10
N LEU A 119 -39.59 6.36 -10.19
CA LEU A 119 -40.31 5.84 -9.02
C LEU A 119 -40.83 6.97 -8.13
N PHE A 120 -40.04 8.02 -7.89
CA PHE A 120 -40.51 9.20 -7.15
C PHE A 120 -41.49 10.06 -7.94
N SER A 121 -41.35 10.13 -9.28
CA SER A 121 -42.24 10.85 -10.15
C SER A 121 -43.65 10.24 -10.18
N ILE A 122 -43.76 8.91 -10.31
CA ILE A 122 -45.03 8.16 -10.27
C ILE A 122 -45.77 8.42 -8.95
N GLN A 123 -45.05 8.67 -7.86
CA GLN A 123 -45.64 8.97 -6.56
C GLN A 123 -45.92 10.46 -6.33
N GLY A 124 -45.66 11.33 -7.28
CA GLY A 124 -45.75 12.78 -7.11
C GLY A 124 -44.75 13.37 -6.10
N ARG A 125 -43.69 12.62 -5.78
CA ARG A 125 -42.67 12.95 -4.73
C ARG A 125 -41.31 13.34 -5.28
N LEU A 126 -41.19 13.69 -6.54
CA LEU A 126 -39.90 14.04 -7.16
C LEU A 126 -39.21 15.22 -6.45
N ASN A 127 -39.99 16.11 -5.82
CA ASN A 127 -39.46 17.20 -5.02
C ASN A 127 -38.69 16.71 -3.80
N VAL A 128 -39.22 15.68 -3.12
CA VAL A 128 -38.56 15.06 -1.97
C VAL A 128 -37.25 14.41 -2.39
N ALA A 129 -37.25 13.72 -3.53
CA ALA A 129 -36.04 13.17 -4.11
C ALA A 129 -35.01 14.26 -4.43
N GLY A 130 -35.41 15.37 -5.03
CA GLY A 130 -34.54 16.50 -5.34
C GLY A 130 -33.86 17.10 -4.11
N TYR A 131 -34.58 17.24 -3.00
CA TYR A 131 -33.98 17.73 -1.75
C TYR A 131 -33.11 16.69 -1.09
N LEU A 132 -33.50 15.42 -1.03
CA LEU A 132 -32.73 14.35 -0.46
C LEU A 132 -31.38 14.18 -1.19
N PHE A 133 -31.42 14.01 -2.50
CA PHE A 133 -30.20 13.80 -3.29
C PHE A 133 -29.35 15.07 -3.40
N GLY A 134 -29.99 16.25 -3.40
CA GLY A 134 -29.29 17.53 -3.32
C GLY A 134 -28.51 17.68 -2.00
N PHE A 135 -29.11 17.31 -0.88
CA PHE A 135 -28.44 17.29 0.42
C PHE A 135 -27.29 16.28 0.46
N LEU A 136 -27.53 15.04 0.00
CA LEU A 136 -26.50 14.00 -0.07
C LEU A 136 -25.34 14.42 -0.98
N ALA A 137 -25.60 15.07 -2.09
CA ALA A 137 -24.59 15.55 -3.01
C ALA A 137 -23.67 16.61 -2.36
N VAL A 138 -24.25 17.56 -1.60
CA VAL A 138 -23.45 18.54 -0.84
C VAL A 138 -22.63 17.81 0.25
N LEU A 139 -23.28 16.91 1.00
CA LEU A 139 -22.64 16.18 2.09
C LEU A 139 -21.43 15.38 1.60
N PHE A 140 -21.59 14.58 0.54
CA PHE A 140 -20.50 13.78 -0.04
C PHE A 140 -19.38 14.65 -0.60
N THR A 141 -19.71 15.80 -1.16
CA THR A 141 -18.71 16.79 -1.59
C THR A 141 -17.89 17.31 -0.42
N VAL A 142 -18.55 17.62 0.71
CA VAL A 142 -17.86 18.10 1.92
C VAL A 142 -16.90 17.02 2.46
N TYR A 143 -17.33 15.77 2.56
CA TYR A 143 -16.45 14.71 3.04
C TYR A 143 -15.31 14.38 2.09
N ALA A 144 -15.58 14.39 0.78
CA ALA A 144 -14.56 14.07 -0.21
C ALA A 144 -13.45 15.13 -0.30
N PHE A 145 -13.77 16.42 -0.13
CA PHE A 145 -12.83 17.52 -0.40
C PHE A 145 -12.44 18.36 0.81
N LEU A 146 -13.34 18.55 1.77
CA LEU A 146 -13.11 19.45 2.90
C LEU A 146 -12.74 18.70 4.18
N LEU A 147 -13.21 17.46 4.33
CA LEU A 147 -13.01 16.66 5.54
C LEU A 147 -12.47 15.24 5.21
N PRO A 148 -11.36 15.13 4.47
CA PRO A 148 -10.73 13.83 4.27
C PRO A 148 -10.29 13.26 5.61
N MET A 149 -10.54 11.95 5.86
CA MET A 149 -10.02 11.26 7.03
C MET A 149 -8.57 10.82 6.74
N ASN A 150 -7.65 11.20 7.60
CA ASN A 150 -6.28 10.70 7.51
C ASN A 150 -6.20 9.31 8.12
N VAL A 151 -6.01 8.31 7.29
CA VAL A 151 -5.86 6.89 7.65
C VAL A 151 -4.47 6.35 7.24
N GLY A 152 -3.53 7.24 6.95
CA GLY A 152 -2.23 6.87 6.40
C GLY A 152 -2.33 6.38 4.95
N THR A 153 -1.39 5.56 4.56
CA THR A 153 -1.35 4.94 3.23
C THR A 153 -2.32 3.75 3.16
N ILE A 154 -2.79 3.47 1.96
CA ILE A 154 -3.49 2.21 1.66
C ILE A 154 -2.51 1.33 0.90
N ASP A 155 -2.09 0.24 1.56
CA ASP A 155 -1.14 -0.69 1.00
C ASP A 155 -1.72 -2.11 0.97
N ALA A 156 -1.47 -2.85 -0.10
CA ALA A 156 -2.12 -4.15 -0.36
C ALA A 156 -3.64 -4.14 -0.11
N PHE A 157 -4.30 -3.03 -0.43
CA PHE A 157 -5.72 -2.77 -0.13
C PHE A 157 -6.05 -2.72 1.37
N GLN A 158 -5.06 -2.56 2.23
CA GLN A 158 -5.24 -2.39 3.67
C GLN A 158 -4.85 -0.98 4.10
N ILE A 159 -5.61 -0.43 5.02
CA ILE A 159 -5.35 0.88 5.62
C ILE A 159 -4.24 0.69 6.67
N ALA A 160 -3.19 1.49 6.57
CA ALA A 160 -2.03 1.41 7.47
C ALA A 160 -2.39 1.79 8.92
N ASP A 161 -3.23 2.81 9.11
CA ASP A 161 -3.72 3.20 10.43
C ASP A 161 -5.25 3.09 10.48
N THR A 162 -5.76 2.05 11.11
CA THR A 162 -7.20 1.82 11.30
C THR A 162 -7.78 2.51 12.53
N ALA A 163 -6.94 3.01 13.45
CA ALA A 163 -7.42 3.64 14.69
C ALA A 163 -8.38 4.82 14.45
N PRO A 164 -8.18 5.70 13.43
CA PRO A 164 -9.13 6.77 13.13
C PRO A 164 -10.55 6.29 12.81
N LEU A 165 -10.70 5.07 12.24
CA LEU A 165 -12.02 4.54 11.84
C LEU A 165 -12.94 4.23 13.02
N TYR A 166 -12.38 3.97 14.20
CA TYR A 166 -13.12 3.47 15.37
C TYR A 166 -13.25 4.51 16.51
N GLN A 167 -12.97 5.79 16.23
CA GLN A 167 -13.01 6.84 17.26
C GLN A 167 -14.43 7.36 17.48
N PHE A 168 -14.84 7.50 18.75
CA PHE A 168 -16.13 8.07 19.11
C PHE A 168 -16.32 9.52 18.60
N ARG A 169 -15.24 10.29 18.52
CA ARG A 169 -15.26 11.66 17.96
C ARG A 169 -15.85 11.73 16.54
N ASN A 170 -15.79 10.64 15.75
CA ASN A 170 -16.33 10.61 14.40
C ASN A 170 -17.84 10.90 14.37
N LEU A 171 -18.58 10.38 15.36
CA LEU A 171 -20.00 10.68 15.51
C LEU A 171 -20.28 12.16 15.80
N ALA A 172 -19.45 12.79 16.64
CA ALA A 172 -19.58 14.19 16.96
C ALA A 172 -19.28 15.09 15.74
N VAL A 173 -18.23 14.74 14.97
CA VAL A 173 -17.89 15.43 13.72
C VAL A 173 -19.04 15.30 12.72
N ASP A 174 -19.53 14.09 12.51
CA ASP A 174 -20.63 13.86 11.56
C ASP A 174 -21.88 14.61 11.99
N PHE A 175 -22.25 14.60 13.27
CA PHE A 175 -23.39 15.37 13.78
C PHE A 175 -23.22 16.88 13.52
N ALA A 176 -22.05 17.43 13.78
CA ALA A 176 -21.76 18.84 13.50
C ALA A 176 -21.87 19.16 12.00
N VAL A 177 -21.27 18.33 11.15
CA VAL A 177 -21.33 18.50 9.69
C VAL A 177 -22.76 18.41 9.17
N PHE A 178 -23.51 17.39 9.60
CA PHE A 178 -24.93 17.24 9.23
C PHE A 178 -25.76 18.45 9.65
N SER A 179 -25.51 18.97 10.86
CA SER A 179 -26.23 20.14 11.38
C SER A 179 -25.90 21.40 10.55
N VAL A 180 -24.65 21.67 10.30
CA VAL A 180 -24.20 22.86 9.54
C VAL A 180 -24.63 22.78 8.06
N VAL A 181 -24.34 21.66 7.41
CA VAL A 181 -24.72 21.45 6.00
C VAL A 181 -26.24 21.44 5.84
N GLY A 182 -26.94 20.78 6.79
CA GLY A 182 -28.42 20.74 6.81
C GLY A 182 -29.03 22.12 6.98
N ALA A 183 -28.54 22.91 7.93
CA ALA A 183 -29.02 24.29 8.15
C ALA A 183 -28.79 25.18 6.93
N LEU A 184 -27.61 25.11 6.33
CA LEU A 184 -27.28 25.86 5.11
C LEU A 184 -28.15 25.43 3.93
N PHE A 185 -28.32 24.11 3.74
CA PHE A 185 -29.14 23.55 2.68
C PHE A 185 -30.61 23.99 2.82
N VAL A 186 -31.18 23.87 4.01
CA VAL A 186 -32.55 24.32 4.31
C VAL A 186 -32.68 25.83 4.11
N PHE A 187 -31.71 26.62 4.52
CA PHE A 187 -31.69 28.07 4.28
C PHE A 187 -31.72 28.40 2.79
N LEU A 188 -30.86 27.74 1.98
CA LEU A 188 -30.82 27.99 0.53
C LEU A 188 -32.12 27.58 -0.18
N VAL A 189 -32.71 26.47 0.23
CA VAL A 189 -33.99 26.01 -0.32
C VAL A 189 -35.13 26.96 0.04
N ARG A 190 -35.22 27.36 1.32
CA ARG A 190 -36.29 28.27 1.83
C ARG A 190 -36.18 29.67 1.26
N SER A 191 -34.96 30.17 1.09
CA SER A 191 -34.72 31.50 0.50
C SER A 191 -34.98 31.53 -1.03
N GLY A 192 -35.46 30.41 -1.62
CA GLY A 192 -35.69 30.32 -3.07
C GLY A 192 -34.41 30.25 -3.90
N ARG A 193 -33.25 30.04 -3.26
CA ARG A 193 -31.93 30.03 -3.88
C ARG A 193 -31.47 28.63 -4.34
N SER A 194 -32.39 27.70 -4.57
CA SER A 194 -32.09 26.35 -5.07
C SER A 194 -31.28 26.32 -6.38
N LYS A 195 -31.40 27.37 -7.21
CA LYS A 195 -30.58 27.56 -8.41
C LYS A 195 -29.07 27.67 -8.09
N TRP A 196 -28.71 28.20 -6.93
CA TRP A 196 -27.33 28.30 -6.53
C TRP A 196 -26.73 26.91 -6.29
N LEU A 197 -27.48 25.98 -5.70
CA LEU A 197 -27.08 24.58 -5.55
C LEU A 197 -26.90 23.89 -6.90
N GLN A 198 -27.82 24.13 -7.84
CA GLN A 198 -27.72 23.59 -9.20
C GLN A 198 -26.44 24.09 -9.91
N ASN A 199 -26.20 25.41 -9.87
CA ASN A 199 -25.00 26.02 -10.44
C ASN A 199 -23.74 25.51 -9.78
N PHE A 200 -23.76 25.31 -8.45
CA PHE A 200 -22.66 24.71 -7.71
C PHE A 200 -22.36 23.30 -8.22
N PHE A 201 -23.36 22.43 -8.40
CA PHE A 201 -23.13 21.07 -8.94
C PHE A 201 -22.61 21.11 -10.38
N VAL A 202 -23.11 22.00 -11.22
CA VAL A 202 -22.57 22.17 -12.58
C VAL A 202 -21.12 22.61 -12.55
N LEU A 203 -20.76 23.55 -11.68
CA LEU A 203 -19.38 23.99 -11.51
C LEU A 203 -18.48 22.83 -11.03
N CYS A 204 -18.96 22.02 -10.06
CA CYS A 204 -18.26 20.84 -9.58
C CYS A 204 -18.03 19.81 -10.71
N ILE A 205 -19.04 19.58 -11.57
CA ILE A 205 -18.92 18.69 -12.74
C ILE A 205 -17.84 19.19 -13.70
N VAL A 206 -17.87 20.47 -14.07
CA VAL A 206 -16.87 21.06 -14.98
C VAL A 206 -15.46 20.98 -14.38
N ALA A 207 -15.33 21.33 -13.10
CA ALA A 207 -14.06 21.25 -12.39
C ALA A 207 -13.53 19.80 -12.29
N ALA A 208 -14.41 18.83 -12.01
CA ALA A 208 -14.05 17.41 -11.92
C ALA A 208 -13.59 16.85 -13.28
N ILE A 209 -14.26 17.20 -14.37
CA ILE A 209 -13.86 16.79 -15.72
C ILE A 209 -12.50 17.41 -16.07
N GLY A 210 -12.33 18.73 -15.85
CA GLY A 210 -11.08 19.42 -16.16
C GLY A 210 -9.89 18.87 -15.35
N ASN A 211 -10.05 18.77 -14.03
CA ASN A 211 -9.00 18.24 -13.15
C ASN A 211 -8.73 16.75 -13.39
N GLY A 212 -9.78 15.94 -13.56
CA GLY A 212 -9.63 14.50 -13.86
C GLY A 212 -8.90 14.25 -15.18
N THR A 213 -9.21 15.01 -16.23
CA THR A 213 -8.50 14.92 -17.52
C THR A 213 -7.03 15.33 -17.38
N PHE A 214 -6.76 16.40 -16.65
CA PHE A 214 -5.38 16.86 -16.39
C PHE A 214 -4.59 15.82 -15.59
N SER A 215 -5.17 15.25 -14.53
CA SER A 215 -4.52 14.22 -13.71
C SER A 215 -4.22 12.95 -14.52
N LEU A 216 -5.14 12.52 -15.39
CA LEU A 216 -4.90 11.39 -16.30
C LEU A 216 -3.80 11.67 -17.31
N TRP A 217 -3.79 12.86 -17.89
CA TRP A 217 -2.71 13.25 -18.82
C TRP A 217 -1.35 13.23 -18.15
N GLN A 218 -1.25 13.77 -16.93
CA GLN A 218 -0.02 13.74 -16.13
C GLN A 218 0.39 12.30 -15.77
N SER A 219 -0.57 11.45 -15.39
CA SER A 219 -0.35 10.05 -15.08
C SER A 219 0.09 9.23 -16.30
N GLN A 220 -0.47 9.50 -17.49
CA GLN A 220 -0.05 8.84 -18.73
C GLN A 220 1.40 9.15 -19.10
N ASN A 221 1.86 10.37 -18.88
CA ASN A 221 3.27 10.71 -19.11
C ASN A 221 4.18 9.92 -18.17
N LYS A 222 3.81 9.82 -16.90
CA LYS A 222 4.51 8.99 -15.91
C LYS A 222 4.50 7.49 -16.30
N TRP A 223 3.37 6.99 -16.81
CA TRP A 223 3.24 5.61 -17.32
C TRP A 223 4.10 5.35 -18.56
N ARG A 224 4.14 6.30 -19.49
CA ARG A 224 4.94 6.19 -20.72
C ARG A 224 6.43 6.15 -20.39
N ASP A 225 6.88 6.95 -19.43
CA ASP A 225 8.26 6.93 -18.96
C ASP A 225 8.62 5.61 -18.27
N MET A 226 7.66 4.96 -17.60
CA MET A 226 7.83 3.64 -17.00
C MET A 226 7.78 2.51 -18.04
N SER A 227 6.86 2.57 -19.01
CA SER A 227 6.68 1.53 -20.03
C SER A 227 7.78 1.51 -21.10
N HIS A 228 8.45 2.62 -21.36
CA HIS A 228 9.65 2.63 -22.23
C HIS A 228 10.85 1.91 -21.61
N THR A 229 10.77 1.56 -20.32
CA THR A 229 11.81 0.77 -19.63
C THR A 229 11.51 -0.75 -19.73
N GLU A 230 10.32 -1.16 -20.17
CA GLU A 230 9.87 -2.56 -20.18
C GLU A 230 10.22 -3.39 -21.44
N SER A 231 10.84 -2.80 -22.45
CA SER A 231 11.27 -3.56 -23.64
C SER A 231 12.75 -3.98 -23.58
N VAL A 232 13.23 -4.41 -22.42
CA VAL A 232 14.53 -5.09 -22.34
C VAL A 232 14.29 -6.55 -22.71
N ASP A 233 14.98 -7.06 -23.73
CA ASP A 233 14.94 -8.47 -24.09
C ASP A 233 15.27 -9.33 -22.87
N LEU A 234 14.31 -10.18 -22.44
CA LEU A 234 14.40 -11.01 -21.25
C LEU A 234 15.71 -11.82 -21.13
N PRO A 235 16.30 -12.37 -22.22
CA PRO A 235 17.57 -13.10 -22.14
C PRO A 235 18.74 -12.23 -21.68
N ASP A 236 18.94 -11.04 -22.29
CA ASP A 236 20.05 -10.14 -21.97
C ASP A 236 19.92 -9.55 -20.54
N PHE A 237 18.70 -9.37 -20.11
CA PHE A 237 18.35 -8.91 -18.77
C PHE A 237 18.68 -9.94 -17.68
N ASN A 238 18.29 -11.20 -17.87
CA ASN A 238 18.60 -12.29 -16.95
C ASN A 238 20.11 -12.49 -16.81
N ASP A 239 20.83 -12.41 -17.91
CA ASP A 239 22.27 -12.59 -17.93
C ASP A 239 23.00 -11.56 -17.07
N ARG A 240 22.51 -10.32 -17.02
CA ARG A 240 23.11 -9.28 -16.17
C ARG A 240 22.57 -9.30 -14.74
N LEU A 241 21.26 -9.44 -14.52
CA LEU A 241 20.68 -9.37 -13.18
C LEU A 241 21.03 -10.61 -12.35
N PHE A 242 21.04 -11.80 -12.96
CA PHE A 242 21.28 -13.07 -12.29
C PHE A 242 22.60 -13.76 -12.73
N GLY A 243 23.46 -13.05 -13.48
CA GLY A 243 24.79 -13.52 -13.84
C GLY A 243 25.83 -13.32 -12.74
N PHE A 244 26.65 -14.31 -12.48
CA PHE A 244 27.71 -14.32 -11.48
C PHE A 244 29.07 -14.59 -12.10
N SER A 245 30.13 -14.15 -11.43
CA SER A 245 31.50 -14.51 -11.79
C SER A 245 31.97 -15.74 -11.04
N LYS A 246 32.59 -16.69 -11.76
CA LYS A 246 33.24 -17.84 -11.14
C LYS A 246 34.54 -17.48 -10.43
N THR A 247 35.26 -16.47 -10.92
CA THR A 247 36.63 -16.19 -10.51
C THR A 247 36.79 -14.87 -9.74
N LYS A 248 35.80 -13.99 -9.83
CA LYS A 248 35.80 -12.67 -9.18
C LYS A 248 34.77 -12.62 -8.05
N PRO A 249 34.94 -11.71 -7.09
CA PRO A 249 33.96 -11.55 -6.02
C PRO A 249 32.57 -11.18 -6.54
N ASN A 250 31.54 -11.76 -5.94
CA ASN A 250 30.16 -11.40 -6.15
C ASN A 250 29.56 -10.83 -4.86
N THR A 251 28.71 -9.83 -4.96
CA THR A 251 27.92 -9.31 -3.83
C THR A 251 26.45 -9.28 -4.20
N VAL A 252 25.63 -9.90 -3.38
CA VAL A 252 24.18 -9.94 -3.54
C VAL A 252 23.51 -9.37 -2.31
N VAL A 253 22.63 -8.41 -2.51
CA VAL A 253 21.72 -7.89 -1.48
C VAL A 253 20.29 -8.22 -1.90
N VAL A 254 19.57 -8.96 -1.06
CA VAL A 254 18.13 -9.21 -1.22
C VAL A 254 17.41 -8.46 -0.11
N MET A 255 16.65 -7.46 -0.49
CA MET A 255 15.74 -6.77 0.40
C MET A 255 14.43 -7.56 0.48
N LEU A 256 14.03 -7.93 1.69
CA LEU A 256 12.81 -8.66 2.02
C LEU A 256 11.87 -7.69 2.75
N ASP A 257 10.97 -7.07 2.00
CA ASP A 257 10.07 -6.02 2.50
C ASP A 257 9.27 -6.50 3.70
N ALA A 258 9.34 -5.72 4.78
CA ALA A 258 8.61 -5.94 6.02
C ALA A 258 8.92 -7.24 6.79
N PHE A 259 10.04 -7.94 6.49
CA PHE A 259 10.48 -9.08 7.31
C PHE A 259 10.81 -8.59 8.72
N THR A 260 10.15 -9.13 9.73
CA THR A 260 10.33 -8.71 11.13
C THR A 260 11.55 -9.38 11.75
N GLY A 261 12.57 -8.59 12.08
CA GLY A 261 13.86 -9.12 12.56
C GLY A 261 13.76 -10.00 13.80
N THR A 262 12.83 -9.71 14.71
CA THR A 262 12.58 -10.51 15.91
C THR A 262 11.95 -11.87 15.64
N HIS A 263 11.27 -12.09 14.51
CA HIS A 263 10.72 -13.39 14.13
C HIS A 263 11.82 -14.44 13.89
N MET A 264 13.04 -13.98 13.53
CA MET A 264 14.13 -14.91 13.21
C MET A 264 14.46 -15.86 14.38
N ARG A 265 14.24 -15.45 15.64
CA ARG A 265 14.45 -16.31 16.80
C ARG A 265 13.51 -17.52 16.76
N GLN A 266 12.20 -17.26 16.59
CA GLN A 266 11.19 -18.32 16.47
C GLN A 266 11.45 -19.19 15.23
N ILE A 267 11.83 -18.55 14.10
CA ILE A 267 12.11 -19.27 12.85
C ILE A 267 13.24 -20.30 13.05
N VAL A 268 14.36 -19.93 13.66
CA VAL A 268 15.49 -20.88 13.84
C VAL A 268 15.24 -21.92 14.94
N GLU A 269 14.32 -21.65 15.86
CA GLU A 269 13.88 -22.61 16.88
C GLU A 269 12.88 -23.63 16.33
N GLU A 270 11.89 -23.16 15.54
CA GLU A 270 10.82 -24.01 15.00
C GLU A 270 11.23 -24.72 13.69
N PHE A 271 12.17 -24.16 12.92
CA PHE A 271 12.61 -24.66 11.61
C PHE A 271 14.14 -24.84 11.55
N PRO A 272 14.70 -25.90 12.17
CA PRO A 272 16.14 -26.13 12.20
C PRO A 272 16.77 -26.32 10.81
N ASP A 273 16.00 -26.78 9.81
CA ASP A 273 16.42 -26.88 8.40
C ASP A 273 16.93 -25.55 7.84
N ILE A 274 16.35 -24.43 8.25
CA ILE A 274 16.81 -23.10 7.86
C ILE A 274 18.18 -22.82 8.45
N LYS A 275 18.38 -23.10 9.74
CA LYS A 275 19.66 -22.89 10.41
C LYS A 275 20.79 -23.66 9.73
N ASP A 276 20.55 -24.89 9.32
CA ASP A 276 21.52 -25.73 8.64
C ASP A 276 21.81 -25.24 7.20
N ALA A 277 20.80 -24.80 6.47
CA ALA A 277 20.93 -24.29 5.10
C ALA A 277 21.73 -22.98 5.06
N TYR A 278 21.69 -22.19 6.14
CA TYR A 278 22.33 -20.88 6.28
C TYR A 278 23.72 -20.94 6.96
N ARG A 279 24.48 -22.01 6.73
CA ARG A 279 25.88 -22.11 7.14
C ARG A 279 26.71 -20.97 6.54
N GLY A 280 27.55 -20.32 7.35
CA GLY A 280 28.35 -19.15 6.99
C GLY A 280 27.63 -17.81 7.24
N PHE A 281 26.36 -17.84 7.64
CA PHE A 281 25.64 -16.61 7.94
C PHE A 281 25.74 -16.19 9.41
N THR A 282 25.76 -14.87 9.61
CA THR A 282 25.59 -14.21 10.90
C THR A 282 24.27 -13.45 10.89
N TRP A 283 23.42 -13.72 11.88
CA TRP A 283 22.21 -12.95 12.12
C TRP A 283 22.49 -11.82 13.11
N TYR A 284 22.25 -10.57 12.69
CA TYR A 284 22.38 -9.40 13.54
C TYR A 284 21.03 -9.10 14.17
N SER A 285 20.83 -9.60 15.40
CA SER A 285 19.51 -9.63 16.05
C SER A 285 19.03 -8.29 16.57
N ASP A 286 19.90 -7.28 16.69
CA ASP A 286 19.56 -5.91 17.06
C ASP A 286 19.84 -4.94 15.89
N THR A 287 19.06 -5.09 14.81
CA THR A 287 19.19 -4.24 13.61
C THR A 287 18.04 -3.26 13.53
N LEU A 288 18.36 -1.97 13.64
CA LEU A 288 17.38 -0.89 13.54
C LEU A 288 17.07 -0.56 12.08
N ALA A 289 15.77 -0.49 11.74
CA ALA A 289 15.29 0.12 10.49
C ALA A 289 15.59 1.62 10.48
N THR A 290 15.89 2.17 9.30
CA THR A 290 16.08 3.63 9.15
C THR A 290 14.75 4.38 9.21
N GLY A 291 13.65 3.72 8.84
CA GLY A 291 12.32 4.29 8.86
C GLY A 291 11.22 3.25 9.06
N GLY A 292 10.00 3.70 9.30
CA GLY A 292 8.86 2.84 9.61
C GLY A 292 8.06 2.35 8.39
N ASN A 293 8.54 2.60 7.18
CA ASN A 293 7.95 2.11 5.94
C ASN A 293 9.02 2.09 4.84
N THR A 294 8.74 1.36 3.77
CA THR A 294 9.67 1.14 2.65
C THR A 294 10.21 2.43 2.06
N ILE A 295 9.37 3.41 1.84
CA ILE A 295 9.75 4.67 1.19
C ILE A 295 10.75 5.47 2.05
N THR A 296 10.68 5.37 3.38
CA THR A 296 11.60 6.07 4.29
C THR A 296 12.88 5.29 4.59
N SER A 297 12.96 4.01 4.21
CA SER A 297 14.05 3.12 4.64
C SER A 297 14.89 2.54 3.50
N ILE A 298 14.26 2.10 2.40
CA ILE A 298 14.95 1.34 1.33
C ILE A 298 16.13 2.10 0.70
N ALA A 299 16.01 3.42 0.51
CA ALA A 299 17.06 4.21 -0.10
C ALA A 299 18.37 4.11 0.70
N SER A 300 18.28 4.14 2.03
CA SER A 300 19.46 4.07 2.90
C SER A 300 20.14 2.70 2.90
N MET A 301 19.44 1.63 2.54
CA MET A 301 20.04 0.29 2.41
C MET A 301 21.05 0.23 1.25
N LEU A 302 20.81 0.98 0.18
CA LEU A 302 21.70 1.01 -0.98
C LEU A 302 22.80 2.07 -0.84
N CYS A 303 22.46 3.31 -0.53
CA CYS A 303 23.45 4.41 -0.48
C CYS A 303 23.85 4.87 0.93
N GLY A 304 23.49 4.10 1.97
CA GLY A 304 23.94 4.29 3.35
C GLY A 304 23.46 5.60 3.96
N LEU A 305 24.31 6.21 4.77
CA LEU A 305 24.03 7.44 5.52
C LEU A 305 23.55 8.61 4.67
N ARG A 306 23.93 8.67 3.40
CA ARG A 306 23.56 9.77 2.50
C ARG A 306 22.07 9.77 2.13
N CYS A 307 21.43 8.62 2.21
CA CYS A 307 20.04 8.42 1.83
C CYS A 307 19.11 8.22 3.02
N THR A 308 19.54 8.52 4.22
CA THR A 308 18.62 8.59 5.35
C THR A 308 17.68 9.80 5.20
N PRO A 309 16.43 9.72 5.67
CA PRO A 309 15.51 10.86 5.61
C PRO A 309 16.09 12.15 6.21
N GLU A 310 16.86 12.04 7.29
CA GLU A 310 17.56 13.16 7.92
C GLU A 310 18.58 13.81 6.97
N ALA A 311 19.42 13.00 6.31
CA ALA A 311 20.43 13.50 5.39
C ALA A 311 19.82 14.14 4.14
N LEU A 312 18.77 13.51 3.57
CA LEU A 312 18.06 14.04 2.40
C LEU A 312 17.31 15.34 2.71
N ASN A 313 16.78 15.49 3.92
CA ASN A 313 16.15 16.74 4.38
C ASN A 313 17.16 17.87 4.60
N ALA A 314 18.40 17.55 4.97
CA ALA A 314 19.47 18.54 5.13
C ALA A 314 19.99 19.10 3.79
N GLU A 315 19.68 18.41 2.67
CA GLU A 315 20.04 18.91 1.34
C GLU A 315 19.11 20.05 0.89
N LYS A 316 19.60 20.88 -0.03
CA LYS A 316 18.85 22.02 -0.56
C LYS A 316 17.43 21.64 -1.01
N PRO A 317 16.40 22.41 -0.62
CA PRO A 317 15.01 22.09 -0.93
C PRO A 317 14.64 22.28 -2.42
N GLU A 318 15.54 22.76 -3.25
CA GLU A 318 15.29 23.02 -4.68
C GLU A 318 15.16 21.75 -5.53
N ASN A 319 15.60 20.58 -4.99
CA ASN A 319 15.57 19.32 -5.71
C ASN A 319 14.50 18.37 -5.14
N LEU A 320 13.79 17.67 -6.03
CA LEU A 320 12.84 16.63 -5.66
C LEU A 320 13.56 15.48 -4.92
N LEU A 321 12.89 14.81 -3.99
CA LEU A 321 13.43 13.63 -3.29
C LEU A 321 13.92 12.56 -4.26
N ALA A 322 13.13 12.27 -5.30
CA ALA A 322 13.53 11.31 -6.33
C ALA A 322 14.84 11.70 -7.04
N GLU A 323 15.08 12.98 -7.27
CA GLU A 323 16.32 13.48 -7.87
C GLU A 323 17.52 13.27 -6.95
N LYS A 324 17.38 13.65 -5.67
CA LYS A 324 18.41 13.46 -4.64
C LYS A 324 18.79 11.97 -4.51
N ILE A 325 17.78 11.09 -4.38
CA ILE A 325 17.98 9.67 -4.18
C ILE A 325 18.64 9.01 -5.39
N ASN A 326 18.16 9.27 -6.61
CA ASN A 326 18.75 8.69 -7.82
C ASN A 326 20.18 9.17 -8.06
N ARG A 327 20.50 10.42 -7.72
CA ARG A 327 21.87 10.91 -7.73
C ARG A 327 22.74 10.12 -6.74
N HIS A 328 22.30 9.91 -5.51
CA HIS A 328 23.05 9.14 -4.51
C HIS A 328 23.16 7.65 -4.88
N TYR A 329 22.15 7.06 -5.50
CA TYR A 329 22.24 5.71 -6.05
C TYR A 329 23.35 5.63 -7.12
N ALA A 330 23.38 6.57 -8.05
CA ALA A 330 24.42 6.63 -9.07
C ALA A 330 25.82 6.87 -8.46
N GLU A 331 25.93 7.78 -7.50
CA GLU A 331 27.17 8.03 -6.77
C GLU A 331 27.67 6.77 -6.04
N PHE A 332 26.78 6.02 -5.39
CA PHE A 332 27.12 4.76 -4.75
C PHE A 332 27.67 3.77 -5.77
N VAL A 333 26.96 3.55 -6.90
CA VAL A 333 27.43 2.63 -7.95
C VAL A 333 28.75 3.09 -8.56
N ASN A 334 28.96 4.40 -8.75
CA ASN A 334 30.23 4.95 -9.20
C ASN A 334 31.40 4.59 -8.26
N THR A 335 31.14 4.39 -6.97
CA THR A 335 32.19 3.95 -6.00
C THR A 335 32.61 2.50 -6.18
N LEU A 336 31.77 1.67 -6.82
CA LEU A 336 32.10 0.27 -7.11
C LEU A 336 33.12 0.16 -8.26
N GLY A 337 33.15 1.15 -9.15
CA GLY A 337 34.09 1.23 -10.27
C GLY A 337 33.68 0.41 -11.49
N ASN A 338 34.48 0.52 -12.57
CA ASN A 338 34.22 -0.13 -13.86
C ASN A 338 34.50 -1.65 -13.87
N ASP A 339 35.19 -2.16 -12.83
CA ASP A 339 35.49 -3.58 -12.68
C ASP A 339 34.36 -4.38 -12.03
N VAL A 340 33.26 -3.71 -11.67
CA VAL A 340 32.07 -4.31 -11.10
C VAL A 340 30.89 -4.14 -12.06
N GLU A 341 30.27 -5.24 -12.44
CA GLU A 341 28.99 -5.25 -13.13
C GLU A 341 27.86 -5.10 -12.12
N ALA A 342 27.27 -3.89 -12.08
CA ALA A 342 26.21 -3.56 -11.13
C ALA A 342 24.83 -3.77 -11.75
N SER A 343 23.93 -4.36 -10.98
CA SER A 343 22.52 -4.53 -11.33
C SER A 343 21.65 -4.17 -10.13
N ILE A 344 20.69 -3.27 -10.33
CA ILE A 344 19.79 -2.79 -9.29
C ILE A 344 18.35 -2.99 -9.73
N TYR A 345 17.64 -3.84 -9.04
CA TYR A 345 16.18 -3.94 -9.10
C TYR A 345 15.61 -3.31 -7.83
N GLU A 346 14.96 -2.15 -7.98
CA GLU A 346 14.35 -1.39 -6.88
C GLU A 346 13.09 -0.67 -7.40
N ARG A 347 11.96 -0.87 -6.75
CA ARG A 347 10.64 -0.47 -7.25
C ARG A 347 10.18 0.92 -6.82
N ASN A 348 10.71 1.44 -5.73
CA ASN A 348 10.15 2.61 -5.05
C ASN A 348 10.75 3.94 -5.54
N TRP A 349 12.07 4.08 -5.45
CA TRP A 349 12.75 5.33 -5.75
C TRP A 349 13.56 5.33 -7.06
N LEU A 350 13.97 4.15 -7.53
CA LEU A 350 14.82 4.07 -8.72
C LEU A 350 14.07 4.58 -9.96
N GLU A 351 14.61 5.64 -10.55
CA GLU A 351 14.19 6.16 -11.84
C GLU A 351 15.37 6.05 -12.83
N PRO A 352 15.40 5.06 -13.73
CA PRO A 352 16.55 4.77 -14.57
C PRO A 352 17.07 5.98 -15.37
N GLN A 353 16.19 6.86 -15.81
CA GLN A 353 16.59 8.06 -16.56
C GLN A 353 17.30 9.08 -15.65
N ARG A 354 16.82 9.30 -14.44
CA ARG A 354 17.48 10.18 -13.45
C ARG A 354 18.80 9.58 -12.99
N PHE A 355 18.82 8.28 -12.70
CA PHE A 355 20.03 7.55 -12.35
C PHE A 355 21.12 7.73 -13.42
N LYS A 356 20.80 7.51 -14.71
CA LYS A 356 21.73 7.63 -15.84
C LYS A 356 22.35 9.03 -15.98
N GLN A 357 21.68 10.09 -15.55
CA GLN A 357 22.24 11.45 -15.60
C GLN A 357 23.46 11.64 -14.70
N HIS A 358 23.59 10.82 -13.65
CA HIS A 358 24.65 10.91 -12.64
C HIS A 358 25.59 9.70 -12.64
N ALA A 359 25.22 8.61 -13.30
CA ALA A 359 26.04 7.40 -13.40
C ALA A 359 27.23 7.62 -14.34
N LYS A 360 28.43 7.28 -13.85
CA LYS A 360 29.70 7.29 -14.60
C LYS A 360 30.11 5.90 -15.04
N VAL A 361 29.49 4.86 -14.46
CA VAL A 361 29.70 3.45 -14.79
C VAL A 361 28.41 2.88 -15.36
N ASP A 362 28.54 1.85 -16.22
CA ASP A 362 27.37 1.14 -16.72
C ASP A 362 26.76 0.28 -15.59
N ALA A 363 25.46 0.44 -15.38
CA ALA A 363 24.71 -0.35 -14.44
C ALA A 363 23.33 -0.67 -15.01
N LEU A 364 22.90 -1.91 -14.85
CA LEU A 364 21.54 -2.31 -15.14
C LEU A 364 20.62 -1.80 -14.05
N THR A 365 19.65 -0.98 -14.41
CA THR A 365 18.67 -0.41 -13.48
C THR A 365 17.26 -0.79 -13.89
N ILE A 366 16.51 -1.40 -12.96
CA ILE A 366 15.21 -2.00 -13.25
C ILE A 366 14.25 -1.59 -12.15
N ARG A 367 13.04 -1.23 -12.55
CA ARG A 367 11.96 -0.89 -11.65
C ARG A 367 10.86 -1.96 -11.62
N SER A 368 10.71 -2.72 -12.68
CA SER A 368 9.73 -3.81 -12.79
C SER A 368 10.33 -4.97 -13.57
N LEU A 369 10.12 -6.18 -13.06
CA LEU A 369 10.49 -7.44 -13.73
C LEU A 369 9.38 -7.95 -14.67
N GLY A 370 8.26 -7.23 -14.74
CA GLY A 370 7.08 -7.69 -15.47
C GLY A 370 6.46 -8.95 -14.88
N ASP A 371 5.51 -9.53 -15.60
CA ASP A 371 4.79 -10.74 -15.15
C ASP A 371 5.32 -12.06 -15.78
N SER A 372 6.45 -12.02 -16.47
CA SER A 372 6.97 -13.19 -17.19
C SER A 372 7.36 -14.34 -16.27
N TYR A 373 7.98 -14.07 -15.12
CA TYR A 373 8.30 -15.09 -14.13
C TYR A 373 7.02 -15.65 -13.48
N LEU A 374 6.07 -14.77 -13.18
CA LEU A 374 4.78 -15.14 -12.62
C LEU A 374 4.00 -16.04 -13.57
N ASN A 375 3.87 -15.66 -14.84
CA ASN A 375 3.14 -16.44 -15.84
C ASN A 375 3.78 -17.84 -16.04
N ARG A 376 5.11 -17.91 -16.17
CA ARG A 376 5.84 -19.17 -16.26
C ARG A 376 5.63 -20.07 -15.04
N PHE A 377 5.63 -19.48 -13.84
CA PHE A 377 5.40 -20.20 -12.59
C PHE A 377 3.97 -20.74 -12.49
N ILE A 378 2.98 -19.93 -12.87
CA ILE A 378 1.56 -20.31 -12.90
C ILE A 378 1.37 -21.49 -13.85
N GLU A 379 1.92 -21.43 -15.06
CA GLU A 379 1.84 -22.50 -16.05
C GLU A 379 2.54 -23.79 -15.58
N ALA A 380 3.77 -23.69 -15.06
CA ALA A 380 4.55 -24.83 -14.60
C ALA A 380 3.90 -25.56 -13.41
N ASN A 381 3.17 -24.84 -12.57
CA ASN A 381 2.51 -25.40 -11.38
C ASN A 381 1.01 -25.65 -11.58
N ASN A 382 0.46 -25.46 -12.79
CA ASN A 382 -0.96 -25.59 -13.12
C ASN A 382 -1.86 -24.83 -12.13
N LEU A 383 -1.47 -23.59 -11.76
CA LEU A 383 -2.22 -22.80 -10.81
C LEU A 383 -3.40 -22.12 -11.50
N GLU A 384 -4.60 -22.39 -11.00
CA GLU A 384 -5.79 -21.63 -11.41
C GLU A 384 -5.81 -20.27 -10.70
N VAL A 385 -5.25 -19.27 -11.34
CA VAL A 385 -5.31 -17.91 -10.87
C VAL A 385 -6.27 -17.14 -11.76
N GLY A 386 -7.42 -16.72 -11.22
CA GLY A 386 -8.37 -15.90 -11.95
C GLY A 386 -7.72 -14.58 -12.39
N LYS A 387 -8.14 -14.06 -13.55
CA LYS A 387 -7.74 -12.71 -14.00
C LYS A 387 -8.44 -11.67 -13.10
N GLY A 388 -8.01 -11.56 -11.85
CA GLY A 388 -8.55 -10.58 -10.92
C GLY A 388 -8.13 -9.18 -11.35
N SER A 389 -9.12 -8.30 -11.58
CA SER A 389 -8.84 -6.88 -11.79
C SER A 389 -9.01 -6.14 -10.47
N SER A 390 -7.98 -5.42 -10.02
CA SER A 390 -8.04 -4.55 -8.85
C SER A 390 -8.89 -3.28 -9.07
N ASP A 391 -9.39 -3.07 -10.29
CA ASP A 391 -10.05 -1.81 -10.68
C ASP A 391 -11.35 -1.53 -9.93
N SER A 392 -12.11 -2.57 -9.51
CA SER A 392 -13.31 -2.40 -8.68
C SER A 392 -13.00 -1.79 -7.30
N PHE A 393 -11.76 -1.90 -6.84
CA PHE A 393 -11.28 -1.27 -5.62
C PHE A 393 -11.33 0.25 -5.70
N LEU A 394 -11.09 0.84 -6.88
CA LEU A 394 -11.19 2.28 -7.10
C LEU A 394 -12.58 2.82 -6.75
N LEU A 395 -13.63 2.05 -7.05
CA LEU A 395 -15.00 2.43 -6.69
C LEU A 395 -15.22 2.35 -5.17
N ALA A 396 -14.68 1.32 -4.51
CA ALA A 396 -14.77 1.19 -3.05
C ALA A 396 -14.05 2.33 -2.31
N VAL A 397 -12.85 2.70 -2.76
CA VAL A 397 -12.09 3.86 -2.22
C VAL A 397 -12.85 5.16 -2.46
N SER A 398 -13.53 5.30 -3.60
CA SER A 398 -14.35 6.47 -3.90
C SER A 398 -15.52 6.62 -2.92
N PHE A 399 -16.22 5.53 -2.61
CA PHE A 399 -17.25 5.52 -1.57
C PHE A 399 -16.65 5.84 -0.20
N PHE A 400 -15.51 5.24 0.14
CA PHE A 400 -14.82 5.52 1.39
C PHE A 400 -14.50 7.01 1.54
N ASN A 401 -13.96 7.64 0.52
CA ASN A 401 -13.59 9.06 0.56
C ASN A 401 -14.82 9.97 0.71
N ALA A 402 -15.92 9.66 0.03
CA ALA A 402 -17.14 10.49 0.03
C ALA A 402 -18.05 10.25 1.25
N THR A 403 -17.86 9.18 2.01
CA THR A 403 -18.76 8.77 3.10
C THR A 403 -18.43 9.49 4.41
N PRO A 404 -19.43 9.77 5.30
CA PRO A 404 -19.21 10.27 6.65
C PRO A 404 -18.21 9.44 7.46
N TRP A 405 -17.49 10.06 8.38
CA TRP A 405 -16.41 9.43 9.13
C TRP A 405 -16.85 8.19 9.92
N SER A 406 -18.00 8.26 10.57
CA SER A 406 -18.54 7.12 11.34
C SER A 406 -18.97 5.93 10.49
N MET A 407 -19.11 6.12 9.17
CA MET A 407 -19.54 5.07 8.25
C MET A 407 -18.38 4.46 7.46
N LYS A 408 -17.17 5.03 7.53
CA LYS A 408 -16.02 4.58 6.74
C LYS A 408 -15.61 3.13 7.04
N ASN A 409 -15.75 2.68 8.28
CA ASN A 409 -15.48 1.30 8.66
C ASN A 409 -16.44 0.30 7.99
N LEU A 410 -17.69 0.70 7.64
CA LEU A 410 -18.62 -0.13 6.88
C LEU A 410 -18.17 -0.34 5.43
N ILE A 411 -17.44 0.64 4.88
CA ILE A 411 -16.87 0.54 3.53
C ILE A 411 -15.58 -0.27 3.56
N TYR A 412 -14.72 -0.02 4.56
CA TYR A 412 -13.42 -0.68 4.70
C TYR A 412 -13.52 -2.15 5.14
N ARG A 413 -14.36 -2.46 6.14
CA ARG A 413 -14.66 -3.81 6.63
C ARG A 413 -13.40 -4.63 6.97
N ASP A 414 -12.49 -4.04 7.72
CA ASP A 414 -11.20 -4.66 8.11
C ASP A 414 -10.42 -5.22 6.90
N GLY A 415 -10.28 -4.41 5.86
CA GLY A 415 -9.57 -4.75 4.63
C GLY A 415 -10.37 -5.54 3.59
N ARG A 416 -11.60 -5.98 3.92
CA ARG A 416 -12.46 -6.71 2.96
C ARG A 416 -13.15 -5.81 1.95
N TRP A 417 -13.29 -4.54 2.23
CA TRP A 417 -13.96 -3.51 1.44
C TRP A 417 -15.38 -3.87 0.94
N ILE A 418 -16.19 -2.87 0.65
CA ILE A 418 -17.55 -3.07 0.14
C ILE A 418 -17.59 -3.74 -1.24
N SER A 419 -16.49 -3.69 -1.99
CA SER A 419 -16.38 -4.27 -3.34
C SER A 419 -16.16 -5.79 -3.35
N ASP A 420 -16.07 -6.47 -2.21
CA ASP A 420 -15.86 -7.92 -2.14
C ASP A 420 -16.86 -8.75 -2.96
N PHE A 421 -18.12 -8.28 -3.05
CA PHE A 421 -19.14 -8.96 -3.82
C PHE A 421 -19.02 -8.76 -5.36
N MET A 422 -18.17 -7.83 -5.80
CA MET A 422 -17.95 -7.50 -7.22
C MET A 422 -16.60 -8.04 -7.73
N ARG A 423 -15.85 -8.79 -6.89
CA ARG A 423 -14.44 -9.07 -7.11
C ARG A 423 -14.11 -10.50 -6.75
N ASP A 424 -13.35 -11.17 -7.61
CA ASP A 424 -12.51 -12.30 -7.17
C ASP A 424 -11.27 -11.75 -6.44
N LYS A 425 -11.47 -11.37 -5.19
CA LYS A 425 -10.47 -10.76 -4.32
C LYS A 425 -9.29 -11.69 -4.08
N SER A 426 -9.56 -12.98 -3.97
CA SER A 426 -8.56 -14.00 -3.73
C SER A 426 -7.51 -14.00 -4.84
N SER A 427 -7.92 -13.81 -6.09
CA SER A 427 -7.03 -13.86 -7.24
C SER A 427 -6.05 -12.67 -7.31
N THR A 428 -6.47 -11.44 -6.99
CA THR A 428 -5.56 -10.28 -7.07
C THR A 428 -4.51 -10.30 -5.94
N LEU A 429 -4.95 -10.60 -4.70
CA LEU A 429 -4.04 -10.72 -3.57
C LEU A 429 -3.10 -11.91 -3.76
N LEU A 430 -3.63 -13.00 -4.32
CA LEU A 430 -2.84 -14.18 -4.66
C LEU A 430 -1.77 -13.86 -5.72
N LEU A 431 -2.10 -13.09 -6.76
CA LEU A 431 -1.14 -12.68 -7.79
C LEU A 431 0.00 -11.85 -7.21
N ARG A 432 -0.29 -10.92 -6.29
CA ARG A 432 0.75 -10.15 -5.62
C ARG A 432 1.67 -11.03 -4.77
N ALA A 433 1.10 -11.90 -3.93
CA ALA A 433 1.87 -12.83 -3.12
C ALA A 433 2.67 -13.85 -3.98
N LEU A 434 2.13 -14.24 -5.16
CA LEU A 434 2.79 -15.15 -6.08
C LEU A 434 3.97 -14.55 -6.80
N ARG A 435 3.95 -13.25 -7.12
CA ARG A 435 4.92 -12.61 -8.03
C ARG A 435 6.36 -12.83 -7.59
N ASP A 436 6.70 -12.42 -6.39
CA ASP A 436 8.07 -12.50 -5.88
C ASP A 436 8.43 -13.92 -5.42
N TRP A 437 7.45 -14.70 -4.97
CA TRP A 437 7.68 -16.11 -4.70
C TRP A 437 8.00 -16.88 -5.97
N ALA A 438 7.29 -16.61 -7.07
CA ALA A 438 7.58 -17.17 -8.38
C ALA A 438 8.99 -16.83 -8.88
N LEU A 439 9.45 -15.60 -8.62
CA LEU A 439 10.82 -15.19 -8.90
C LEU A 439 11.82 -16.03 -8.08
N PHE A 440 11.62 -16.10 -6.76
CA PHE A 440 12.56 -16.79 -5.87
C PHE A 440 12.66 -18.30 -6.16
N GLU A 441 11.54 -18.95 -6.49
CA GLU A 441 11.54 -20.37 -6.85
C GLU A 441 12.28 -20.64 -8.18
N GLN A 442 12.36 -19.65 -9.08
CA GLN A 442 13.03 -19.79 -10.37
C GLN A 442 14.49 -19.28 -10.37
N LEU A 443 14.99 -18.68 -9.27
CA LEU A 443 16.35 -18.16 -9.19
C LEU A 443 17.43 -19.18 -9.62
N PRO A 444 17.38 -20.47 -9.24
CA PRO A 444 18.34 -21.46 -9.73
C PRO A 444 18.33 -21.62 -11.24
N ASP A 445 17.15 -21.55 -11.86
CA ASP A 445 16.97 -21.82 -13.31
C ASP A 445 17.35 -20.62 -14.20
N ILE A 446 17.21 -19.40 -13.66
CA ILE A 446 17.47 -18.15 -14.40
C ILE A 446 18.86 -17.57 -14.13
N SER A 447 19.57 -18.10 -13.13
CA SER A 447 20.93 -17.67 -12.81
C SER A 447 21.98 -18.36 -13.69
N ASN A 448 23.07 -17.66 -13.92
CA ASN A 448 24.20 -18.17 -14.70
C ASN A 448 25.55 -17.71 -14.12
N VAL A 449 26.65 -18.22 -14.67
CA VAL A 449 28.01 -17.92 -14.20
C VAL A 449 28.88 -17.31 -15.31
N ASN A 450 28.28 -16.49 -16.16
CA ASN A 450 28.89 -15.94 -17.36
C ASN A 450 29.56 -14.57 -17.15
N ALA A 451 29.43 -13.96 -15.97
CA ALA A 451 30.02 -12.65 -15.71
C ALA A 451 31.56 -12.71 -15.66
N GLU A 452 32.21 -11.85 -16.42
CA GLU A 452 33.67 -11.75 -16.49
C GLU A 452 34.26 -10.84 -15.39
N LYS A 453 33.45 -9.91 -14.87
CA LYS A 453 33.79 -8.96 -13.82
C LYS A 453 33.25 -9.40 -12.47
N SER A 454 33.69 -8.73 -11.42
CA SER A 454 32.97 -8.78 -10.14
C SER A 454 31.53 -8.33 -10.33
N THR A 455 30.61 -8.89 -9.54
CA THR A 455 29.19 -8.51 -9.68
C THR A 455 28.65 -7.90 -8.39
N PHE A 456 27.77 -6.92 -8.54
CA PHE A 456 26.94 -6.37 -7.48
C PHE A 456 25.48 -6.44 -7.90
N LYS A 457 24.64 -7.00 -7.02
CA LYS A 457 23.22 -7.15 -7.26
C LYS A 457 22.42 -6.66 -6.05
N PHE A 458 21.47 -5.77 -6.31
CA PHE A 458 20.45 -5.38 -5.34
C PHE A 458 19.08 -5.83 -5.86
N ILE A 459 18.38 -6.65 -5.09
CA ILE A 459 17.09 -7.26 -5.46
C ILE A 459 16.05 -6.88 -4.41
N ASP A 460 15.10 -6.05 -4.80
CA ASP A 460 13.94 -5.66 -4.00
C ASP A 460 12.85 -6.73 -4.11
N SER A 461 12.37 -7.26 -2.99
CA SER A 461 11.32 -8.27 -2.96
C SER A 461 10.24 -7.95 -1.93
N GLU A 462 8.99 -7.93 -2.39
CA GLU A 462 7.79 -7.83 -1.55
C GLU A 462 7.30 -9.21 -1.05
N MET A 463 8.09 -10.29 -1.18
CA MET A 463 7.61 -11.63 -0.84
C MET A 463 7.14 -11.74 0.62
N THR A 464 7.80 -11.02 1.54
CA THR A 464 7.47 -11.03 2.97
C THR A 464 6.46 -9.95 3.38
N HIS A 465 6.11 -9.07 2.43
CA HIS A 465 5.10 -8.04 2.63
C HIS A 465 3.66 -8.61 2.56
N ARG A 466 2.70 -7.91 3.14
CA ARG A 466 1.28 -8.25 3.01
C ARG A 466 0.81 -8.27 1.55
N PRO A 467 -0.08 -9.17 1.15
CA PRO A 467 -0.90 -10.10 1.96
C PRO A 467 -0.16 -11.40 2.27
N TRP A 468 -0.19 -11.80 3.53
CA TRP A 468 0.43 -13.05 3.98
C TRP A 468 -0.51 -14.23 3.69
N MET A 469 -0.24 -14.96 2.63
CA MET A 469 -1.10 -16.03 2.13
C MET A 469 -0.46 -17.44 2.20
N MET A 470 0.69 -17.55 2.89
CA MET A 470 1.38 -18.82 3.06
C MET A 470 0.84 -19.62 4.24
N GLU A 471 0.82 -20.94 4.09
CA GLU A 471 0.58 -21.89 5.18
C GLU A 471 1.90 -22.21 5.89
N LEU A 472 1.90 -22.09 7.21
CA LEU A 472 3.09 -22.33 8.03
C LEU A 472 3.65 -23.75 7.81
N GLY A 473 4.95 -23.82 7.57
CA GLY A 473 5.68 -25.08 7.38
C GLY A 473 5.58 -25.74 6.01
N LYS A 474 4.58 -25.41 5.19
CA LYS A 474 4.32 -26.09 3.91
C LYS A 474 4.68 -25.28 2.67
N CYS A 475 4.93 -23.98 2.79
CA CYS A 475 5.14 -23.06 1.67
C CYS A 475 4.09 -23.24 0.56
N ARG A 476 2.82 -23.29 0.96
CA ARG A 476 1.68 -23.43 0.08
C ARG A 476 0.79 -22.21 0.22
N LEU A 477 0.44 -21.59 -0.92
CA LEU A 477 -0.51 -20.50 -0.96
C LEU A 477 -1.94 -20.96 -0.70
N GLN A 478 -2.67 -20.18 0.09
CA GLN A 478 -4.08 -20.37 0.39
C GLN A 478 -4.90 -19.23 -0.19
N LYS A 479 -5.95 -19.52 -0.96
CA LYS A 479 -6.83 -18.49 -1.54
C LYS A 479 -7.64 -17.72 -0.49
N ASP A 480 -8.13 -18.41 0.53
CA ASP A 480 -9.00 -17.87 1.59
C ASP A 480 -8.28 -17.95 2.96
N VAL A 481 -7.21 -17.18 3.10
CA VAL A 481 -6.43 -17.18 4.34
C VAL A 481 -7.16 -16.42 5.44
N LYS A 482 -7.49 -17.11 6.52
CA LYS A 482 -7.73 -16.47 7.81
C LYS A 482 -6.37 -16.20 8.43
N GLN A 483 -6.11 -14.94 8.77
CA GLN A 483 -4.91 -14.60 9.51
C GLN A 483 -4.97 -15.26 10.89
N HIS A 484 -3.98 -16.08 11.19
CA HIS A 484 -3.86 -16.78 12.45
C HIS A 484 -2.84 -16.04 13.32
N VAL A 485 -3.33 -15.38 14.36
CA VAL A 485 -2.48 -14.65 15.31
C VAL A 485 -2.43 -15.47 16.60
N ARG A 486 -1.23 -15.83 17.05
CA ARG A 486 -0.99 -16.55 18.30
C ARG A 486 -1.34 -15.67 19.52
N ASP A 487 -1.49 -16.27 20.68
CA ASP A 487 -1.76 -15.56 21.93
C ASP A 487 -0.64 -14.56 22.31
N ASP A 488 0.58 -14.82 21.85
CA ASP A 488 1.73 -13.94 22.03
C ASP A 488 1.80 -12.76 21.05
N GLY A 489 0.89 -12.71 20.06
CA GLY A 489 0.78 -11.63 19.07
C GLY A 489 1.43 -11.95 17.72
N LEU A 490 2.17 -13.06 17.58
CA LEU A 490 2.80 -13.45 16.32
C LEU A 490 1.75 -13.85 15.28
N ASN A 491 1.85 -13.28 14.08
CA ASN A 491 1.04 -13.70 12.94
C ASN A 491 1.70 -14.88 12.22
N GLU A 492 1.12 -16.06 12.33
CA GLU A 492 1.67 -17.29 11.73
C GLU A 492 1.75 -17.25 10.20
N ASN A 493 0.85 -16.53 9.53
CA ASN A 493 0.90 -16.40 8.08
C ASN A 493 2.04 -15.48 7.63
N HIS A 494 2.38 -14.46 8.44
CA HIS A 494 3.55 -13.62 8.20
C HIS A 494 4.83 -14.47 8.36
N MET A 495 5.00 -15.10 9.52
CA MET A 495 6.16 -15.98 9.75
C MET A 495 6.26 -17.11 8.70
N ALA A 496 5.13 -17.68 8.25
CA ALA A 496 5.11 -18.67 7.17
C ALA A 496 5.69 -18.10 5.87
N THR A 497 5.36 -16.86 5.55
CA THR A 497 5.86 -16.20 4.34
C THR A 497 7.37 -15.94 4.43
N GLU A 498 7.85 -15.52 5.61
CA GLU A 498 9.28 -15.33 5.90
C GLU A 498 10.07 -16.65 5.80
N VAL A 499 9.56 -17.73 6.41
CA VAL A 499 10.13 -19.08 6.32
C VAL A 499 10.21 -19.54 4.86
N CYS A 500 9.16 -19.29 4.07
CA CYS A 500 9.14 -19.71 2.66
C CYS A 500 10.11 -18.88 1.81
N ALA A 501 10.28 -17.60 2.09
CA ALA A 501 11.30 -16.77 1.44
C ALA A 501 12.71 -17.32 1.72
N LEU A 502 13.01 -17.65 2.98
CA LEU A 502 14.30 -18.22 3.36
C LEU A 502 14.52 -19.60 2.70
N ARG A 503 13.51 -20.46 2.64
CA ARG A 503 13.61 -21.76 1.97
C ARG A 503 13.84 -21.64 0.46
N SER A 504 13.17 -20.73 -0.21
CA SER A 504 13.38 -20.50 -1.65
C SER A 504 14.79 -19.96 -1.91
N LEU A 505 15.27 -19.01 -1.10
CA LEU A 505 16.64 -18.52 -1.19
C LEU A 505 17.68 -19.61 -0.86
N SER A 506 17.40 -20.54 0.06
CA SER A 506 18.30 -21.65 0.34
C SER A 506 18.52 -22.58 -0.85
N LYS A 507 17.51 -22.75 -1.72
CA LYS A 507 17.65 -23.48 -3.00
C LYS A 507 18.62 -22.76 -3.94
N TRP A 508 18.54 -21.43 -4.01
CA TRP A 508 19.48 -20.63 -4.78
C TRP A 508 20.91 -20.74 -4.25
N PHE A 509 21.09 -20.76 -2.94
CA PHE A 509 22.41 -20.99 -2.33
C PHE A 509 22.93 -22.42 -2.60
N GLY A 510 22.03 -23.41 -2.68
CA GLY A 510 22.37 -24.75 -3.15
C GLY A 510 22.94 -24.72 -4.56
N TRP A 511 22.25 -24.04 -5.50
CA TRP A 511 22.74 -23.81 -6.85
C TRP A 511 24.10 -23.09 -6.87
N MET A 512 24.30 -22.06 -6.04
CA MET A 512 25.59 -21.36 -5.95
C MET A 512 26.71 -22.28 -5.47
N ARG A 513 26.43 -23.22 -4.56
CA ARG A 513 27.42 -24.24 -4.12
C ARG A 513 27.74 -25.20 -5.26
N GLU A 514 26.74 -25.69 -5.98
CA GLU A 514 26.92 -26.55 -7.16
C GLU A 514 27.74 -25.87 -8.26
N GLN A 515 27.56 -24.58 -8.48
CA GLN A 515 28.33 -23.80 -9.45
C GLN A 515 29.73 -23.39 -8.94
N GLY A 516 30.03 -23.64 -7.67
CA GLY A 516 31.32 -23.28 -7.04
C GLY A 516 31.51 -21.78 -6.80
N ILE A 517 30.40 -21.02 -6.70
CA ILE A 517 30.46 -19.56 -6.51
C ILE A 517 29.99 -19.11 -5.12
N TYR A 518 29.56 -20.03 -4.26
CA TYR A 518 29.05 -19.69 -2.93
C TYR A 518 30.11 -19.01 -2.06
N ASP A 519 31.34 -19.51 -2.09
CA ASP A 519 32.42 -19.00 -1.24
C ASP A 519 32.91 -17.62 -1.70
N ASN A 520 32.96 -17.36 -3.01
CA ASN A 520 33.32 -16.06 -3.55
C ASN A 520 32.14 -15.07 -3.65
N THR A 521 31.01 -15.40 -3.02
CA THR A 521 29.82 -14.54 -2.98
C THR A 521 29.55 -14.05 -1.56
N ARG A 522 29.53 -12.72 -1.37
CA ARG A 522 28.94 -12.08 -0.20
C ARG A 522 27.44 -12.01 -0.38
N ILE A 523 26.68 -12.49 0.59
CA ILE A 523 25.21 -12.51 0.55
C ILE A 523 24.67 -11.73 1.74
N ILE A 524 23.83 -10.75 1.47
CA ILE A 524 23.16 -9.92 2.47
C ILE A 524 21.66 -10.08 2.24
N LEU A 525 20.95 -10.54 3.27
CA LEU A 525 19.49 -10.56 3.32
C LEU A 525 19.06 -9.59 4.39
N ALA A 526 18.24 -8.62 4.04
CA ALA A 526 17.83 -7.62 5.01
C ALA A 526 16.43 -7.08 4.70
N SER A 527 15.70 -6.62 5.71
CA SER A 527 14.46 -5.89 5.50
C SER A 527 14.69 -4.38 5.65
N ASP A 528 13.80 -3.65 5.03
CA ASP A 528 13.68 -2.21 5.16
C ASP A 528 13.09 -1.82 6.52
N HIS A 529 12.05 -2.52 6.98
CA HIS A 529 11.42 -2.41 8.31
C HIS A 529 10.79 -3.75 8.71
N GLY A 530 10.23 -3.86 9.90
CA GLY A 530 9.42 -4.99 10.35
C GLY A 530 7.93 -4.66 10.41
N GLN A 531 7.15 -5.49 11.15
CA GLN A 531 5.71 -5.34 11.37
C GLN A 531 5.36 -5.41 12.87
N PRO A 532 4.19 -4.89 13.28
CA PRO A 532 3.78 -4.84 14.69
C PRO A 532 3.21 -6.16 15.22
N ASP A 533 3.69 -7.30 14.77
CA ASP A 533 3.20 -8.64 15.09
C ASP A 533 4.27 -9.54 15.73
N SER A 534 5.23 -8.95 16.41
CA SER A 534 6.31 -9.68 17.08
C SER A 534 5.96 -10.03 18.53
N PRO A 535 6.19 -11.29 18.97
CA PRO A 535 6.05 -11.69 20.37
C PRO A 535 6.98 -10.92 21.34
N GLU A 536 8.14 -10.52 20.86
CA GLU A 536 9.14 -9.79 21.64
C GLU A 536 8.83 -8.28 21.68
N ALA A 537 8.16 -7.77 20.65
CA ALA A 537 7.81 -6.37 20.48
C ALA A 537 6.42 -6.09 21.07
N LYS A 538 6.34 -5.86 22.37
CA LYS A 538 5.06 -5.67 23.10
C LYS A 538 4.76 -4.22 23.42
N SER A 539 5.63 -3.29 23.05
CA SER A 539 5.48 -1.90 23.47
C SER A 539 5.46 -0.92 22.30
N ARG A 540 4.65 0.12 22.44
CA ARG A 540 4.81 1.33 21.62
C ARG A 540 5.77 2.26 22.33
N LEU A 541 6.96 2.39 21.78
CA LEU A 541 8.00 3.27 22.28
C LEU A 541 7.84 4.64 21.63
N LEU A 542 7.46 5.65 22.38
CA LEU A 542 7.21 7.01 21.86
C LEU A 542 6.25 7.06 20.65
N GLY A 543 5.25 6.14 20.65
CA GLY A 543 4.30 6.03 19.53
C GLY A 543 4.83 5.28 18.30
N VAL A 544 6.03 4.71 18.35
CA VAL A 544 6.58 3.75 17.38
C VAL A 544 6.35 2.35 17.90
N ASP A 545 5.90 1.45 17.03
CA ASP A 545 5.86 0.03 17.32
C ASP A 545 7.28 -0.53 17.19
N ASP A 546 7.79 -1.17 18.24
CA ASP A 546 9.16 -1.69 18.27
C ASP A 546 9.39 -2.83 17.27
N GLY A 547 8.34 -3.62 16.95
CA GLY A 547 8.39 -4.61 15.88
C GLY A 547 8.63 -3.99 14.50
N VAL A 548 8.04 -2.81 14.24
CA VAL A 548 8.27 -2.07 12.98
C VAL A 548 9.72 -1.59 12.88
N ALA A 549 10.31 -1.19 13.99
CA ALA A 549 11.69 -0.69 14.01
C ALA A 549 12.75 -1.82 13.94
N ALA A 550 12.37 -3.05 14.28
CA ALA A 550 13.27 -4.21 14.27
C ALA A 550 13.40 -4.80 12.86
N ALA A 551 14.38 -4.33 12.10
CA ALA A 551 14.68 -4.86 10.78
C ALA A 551 15.41 -6.21 10.85
N PHE A 552 15.15 -7.04 9.85
CA PHE A 552 15.87 -8.30 9.65
C PHE A 552 17.24 -8.05 8.97
N PHE A 553 18.29 -8.72 9.43
CA PHE A 553 19.61 -8.63 8.81
C PHE A 553 20.41 -9.91 9.00
N LEU A 554 20.66 -10.61 7.89
CA LEU A 554 21.57 -11.75 7.79
C LEU A 554 22.70 -11.43 6.81
N MET A 555 23.91 -11.77 7.15
CA MET A 555 25.05 -11.62 6.24
C MET A 555 25.95 -12.86 6.26
N LYS A 556 26.33 -13.31 5.05
CA LYS A 556 27.42 -14.24 4.79
C LYS A 556 28.52 -13.50 4.04
N ASP A 557 29.72 -13.43 4.59
CA ASP A 557 30.87 -12.83 3.93
C ASP A 557 31.62 -13.84 3.04
N PHE A 558 32.57 -13.36 2.26
CA PHE A 558 33.42 -14.19 1.42
C PHE A 558 34.11 -15.28 2.25
N ASN A 559 34.15 -16.50 1.72
CA ASN A 559 34.78 -17.67 2.35
C ASN A 559 34.31 -17.98 3.79
N ALA A 560 33.12 -17.48 4.16
CA ALA A 560 32.55 -17.75 5.47
C ALA A 560 32.05 -19.20 5.54
N ASP A 561 32.66 -20.01 6.41
CA ASP A 561 32.36 -21.42 6.62
C ASP A 561 32.30 -21.73 8.13
N TYR A 562 31.30 -21.23 8.80
CA TYR A 562 30.98 -21.49 10.20
C TYR A 562 29.50 -21.81 10.35
N PRO A 563 29.08 -22.49 11.43
CA PRO A 563 27.67 -22.69 11.70
C PRO A 563 26.93 -21.36 11.79
N PHE A 564 25.63 -21.34 11.44
CA PHE A 564 24.78 -20.18 11.66
C PHE A 564 24.97 -19.63 13.07
N LYS A 565 25.15 -18.32 13.21
CA LYS A 565 25.35 -17.68 14.50
C LYS A 565 24.58 -16.37 14.63
N GLU A 566 24.23 -16.03 15.87
CA GLU A 566 23.67 -14.74 16.24
C GLU A 566 24.79 -13.77 16.66
N SER A 567 24.66 -12.51 16.24
CA SER A 567 25.41 -11.37 16.76
C SER A 567 24.41 -10.37 17.37
N LYS A 568 24.72 -9.93 18.60
CA LYS A 568 23.95 -8.87 19.30
C LYS A 568 24.55 -7.48 19.09
N GLU A 569 25.42 -7.33 18.11
CA GLU A 569 25.96 -6.03 17.73
C GLU A 569 24.84 -5.09 17.32
N LEU A 570 24.89 -3.87 17.85
CA LEU A 570 23.92 -2.83 17.52
C LEU A 570 24.16 -2.32 16.10
N THR A 571 23.26 -2.68 15.18
CA THR A 571 23.39 -2.36 13.76
C THR A 571 22.18 -1.57 13.25
N SER A 572 22.24 -1.13 12.00
CA SER A 572 21.11 -0.56 11.26
C SER A 572 21.18 -1.00 9.81
N ASN A 573 20.04 -1.12 9.16
CA ASN A 573 19.98 -1.47 7.75
C ASN A 573 20.68 -0.46 6.81
N LYS A 574 20.87 0.80 7.23
CA LYS A 574 21.71 1.78 6.52
C LYS A 574 23.20 1.41 6.46
N ASN A 575 23.66 0.51 7.33
CA ASN A 575 25.05 0.06 7.34
C ASN A 575 25.39 -0.82 6.13
N ILE A 576 24.39 -1.37 5.46
CA ILE A 576 24.55 -2.25 4.29
C ILE A 576 25.33 -1.54 3.18
N GLY A 577 24.96 -0.31 2.81
CA GLY A 577 25.68 0.47 1.82
C GLY A 577 27.15 0.71 2.15
N GLU A 578 27.47 0.93 3.42
CA GLU A 578 28.85 1.13 3.89
C GLU A 578 29.66 -0.18 3.86
N ILE A 579 29.02 -1.30 4.25
CA ILE A 579 29.64 -2.66 4.19
C ILE A 579 30.01 -3.01 2.74
N ILE A 580 29.11 -2.72 1.79
CA ILE A 580 29.34 -3.01 0.36
C ILE A 580 30.48 -2.12 -0.18
N ALA A 581 30.50 -0.84 0.20
CA ALA A 581 31.53 0.10 -0.22
C ALA A 581 32.90 -0.16 0.41
N GLY A 582 33.03 -1.18 1.29
CA GLY A 582 34.26 -1.51 1.98
C GLY A 582 34.76 -0.40 2.90
N ARG A 583 33.88 0.48 3.34
CA ARG A 583 34.23 1.58 4.24
C ARG A 583 34.15 1.10 5.68
N PRO A 584 35.17 1.43 6.52
CA PRO A 584 35.04 1.16 7.94
C PRO A 584 33.82 1.91 8.49
N ALA A 585 33.13 1.28 9.42
CA ALA A 585 32.08 1.94 10.18
C ALA A 585 32.65 3.25 10.75
N ARG A 586 32.16 4.40 10.28
CA ARG A 586 32.52 5.70 10.86
C ARG A 586 31.95 5.78 12.27
N GLU A 587 32.60 6.55 13.16
CA GLU A 587 32.08 6.79 14.52
C GLU A 587 30.61 7.24 14.53
N ASP A 588 30.15 7.95 13.49
CA ASP A 588 28.75 8.35 13.28
C ASP A 588 27.76 7.18 13.05
N ILE A 589 28.26 5.97 12.73
CA ILE A 589 27.42 4.78 12.55
C ILE A 589 26.83 4.32 13.89
N HIS A 590 27.46 4.65 15.00
CA HIS A 590 26.93 4.34 16.33
C HIS A 590 25.68 5.15 16.68
N ARG A 591 25.42 6.27 16.00
CA ARG A 591 24.17 7.01 16.14
C ARG A 591 23.09 6.38 15.25
N ARG A 592 22.37 5.44 15.80
CA ARG A 592 21.23 4.84 15.11
C ARG A 592 20.04 5.80 15.15
N THR A 593 19.42 6.03 14.00
CA THR A 593 18.25 6.91 13.87
C THR A 593 17.10 6.19 13.19
N PHE A 594 15.90 6.43 13.68
CA PHE A 594 14.65 5.94 13.10
C PHE A 594 13.76 7.12 12.73
N PHE A 595 13.23 7.10 11.52
CA PHE A 595 12.35 8.15 11.02
C PHE A 595 10.90 7.64 10.91
N LYS A 596 9.99 8.32 11.63
CA LYS A 596 8.55 8.07 11.56
C LYS A 596 7.89 9.16 10.75
N GLY A 597 7.56 8.90 9.49
CA GLY A 597 6.96 9.92 8.66
C GLY A 597 6.66 9.46 7.24
N ALA A 598 6.44 10.41 6.37
CA ALA A 598 6.10 10.19 4.97
C ALA A 598 6.84 11.17 4.04
N PRO A 599 7.07 10.81 2.78
CA PRO A 599 7.67 11.71 1.80
C PRO A 599 6.70 12.82 1.40
N LYS A 600 7.26 13.97 1.09
CA LYS A 600 6.66 15.02 0.27
C LYS A 600 7.40 15.08 -1.07
N MET A 601 7.23 16.15 -1.84
CA MET A 601 7.89 16.27 -3.14
C MET A 601 9.41 16.42 -3.02
N ASP A 602 9.86 17.18 -2.03
CA ASP A 602 11.24 17.66 -1.86
C ASP A 602 11.90 17.28 -0.53
N ASP A 603 11.09 16.81 0.44
CA ASP A 603 11.54 16.42 1.78
C ASP A 603 10.75 15.24 2.37
N PHE A 604 11.20 14.72 3.51
CA PHE A 604 10.43 13.83 4.37
C PHE A 604 9.84 14.63 5.53
N ASN A 605 8.53 14.48 5.76
CA ASN A 605 7.84 15.10 6.89
C ASN A 605 7.55 14.05 7.98
N GLY A 606 8.08 14.26 9.17
CA GLY A 606 7.90 13.30 10.27
C GLY A 606 8.75 13.63 11.48
N GLN A 607 8.88 12.64 12.36
CA GLN A 607 9.64 12.69 13.60
C GLN A 607 10.88 11.82 13.48
N LEU A 608 12.00 12.31 13.98
CA LEU A 608 13.26 11.58 14.07
C LEU A 608 13.48 11.10 15.51
N PHE A 609 13.88 9.86 15.68
CA PHE A 609 14.24 9.27 16.96
C PHE A 609 15.71 8.84 16.91
N ILE A 610 16.40 8.99 18.04
CA ILE A 610 17.76 8.50 18.26
C ILE A 610 17.68 7.31 19.19
N ILE A 611 18.38 6.22 18.85
CA ILE A 611 18.40 4.97 19.61
C ILE A 611 19.83 4.64 20.01
N ASP A 612 20.16 4.85 21.29
CA ASP A 612 21.52 4.72 21.83
C ASP A 612 21.82 3.32 22.43
N GLY A 613 20.88 2.37 22.35
CA GLY A 613 20.98 1.02 22.92
C GLY A 613 20.10 0.02 22.18
N PRO A 614 19.76 -1.13 22.78
CA PRO A 614 18.90 -2.14 22.18
C PRO A 614 17.55 -1.59 21.75
N ILE A 615 17.03 -2.06 20.59
CA ILE A 615 15.76 -1.57 20.02
C ILE A 615 14.60 -1.84 20.96
N LEU A 616 14.58 -2.99 21.62
CA LEU A 616 13.50 -3.40 22.53
C LEU A 616 13.61 -2.77 23.92
N ASP A 617 14.67 -2.00 24.20
CA ASP A 617 14.81 -1.25 25.45
C ASP A 617 14.26 0.17 25.31
N LYS A 618 13.18 0.45 26.03
CA LYS A 618 12.52 1.76 26.04
C LYS A 618 13.45 2.91 26.42
N GLN A 619 14.44 2.66 27.29
CA GLN A 619 15.37 3.69 27.74
C GLN A 619 16.36 4.12 26.62
N SER A 620 16.53 3.28 25.61
CA SER A 620 17.38 3.56 24.46
C SER A 620 16.81 4.63 23.51
N TRP A 621 15.52 4.92 23.57
CA TRP A 621 14.83 5.79 22.62
C TRP A 621 14.73 7.24 23.10
N LYS A 622 15.07 8.18 22.23
CA LYS A 622 14.98 9.62 22.46
C LYS A 622 14.40 10.29 21.23
N GLU A 623 13.42 11.18 21.41
CA GLU A 623 12.95 12.06 20.33
C GLU A 623 13.98 13.16 20.10
N HIS A 624 14.26 13.45 18.82
CA HIS A 624 15.27 14.46 18.43
C HIS A 624 14.62 15.78 18.03
#